data_4aa85bb6e53c9805ffd447c5951d7a4f
#
_entry.id   4aa85bb6e53c9805ffd447c5951d7a4f
#
_cell.length_a   1.000
_cell.length_b   1.000
_cell.length_c   1.000
_cell.angle_alpha   90.00
_cell.angle_beta   90.00
_cell.angle_gamma   90.00
#
_symmetry.space_group_name_H-M   'P 1'
#
loop_
_entity.id
_entity.type
_entity.pdbx_description
1 polymer ?
#
loop_
_entity_poly.entity_id
_entity_poly.type
_entity_poly.pdbx_seq_one_letter_code
_entity_poly.pdbx_strand_id
1 'polypeptide(L)'
;KKLYDAVKSSGYVGATMPTQYGGGGAPFTTAILAGEIGIAANMAFYMGPGLSHGAMKTILKKATEELKDKYLPNMTSGEWMGTMCLTEPQCGTDLGLIKSTAVPKDDHYELTGQKIWISFGEHDLTENIIHLVLARTPDAPEGIKGISLFLVPKRLDDNSRNTIYCGGLEHKLGINSSPTCVMNLENAKGWLVGEKNKGMEAMFLMMNDARLKVGLQGIAMSEISYQNALEFAKERKQMRSVVKDKQDKDSKADNIIVHPDVRRMLMNVKATTEAMRALCIYTAMKIDLAEDHPDEKVRQEADDFAALMTPIIKAYCTDRGFLNCSESLQVLGGSGFTKEYPLEQYMRDVRITMIYEGTNGIQALDLVGRKLTMHQGRLLQNFQKEVQKFLSENKDNEEISSFIKPLENALNEVTASTMWLMQN
;
A
#
# COMPACT_ATOMS: atom_id res chain seq x y z
N LYS A 1 -9.34 -6.84 20.02
CA LYS A 1 -8.24 -7.59 20.64
C LYS A 1 -8.22 -9.04 20.16
N LYS A 2 -9.29 -9.84 20.34
CA LYS A 2 -9.32 -11.27 19.92
C LYS A 2 -8.86 -11.49 18.46
N LEU A 3 -9.27 -10.63 17.51
CA LEU A 3 -8.82 -10.74 16.12
C LEU A 3 -7.30 -10.48 16.00
N TYR A 4 -6.78 -9.47 16.69
CA TYR A 4 -5.35 -9.20 16.69
C TYR A 4 -4.55 -10.34 17.32
N ASP A 5 -5.02 -10.90 18.44
CA ASP A 5 -4.37 -12.05 19.08
C ASP A 5 -4.32 -13.27 18.14
N ALA A 6 -5.37 -13.51 17.35
CA ALA A 6 -5.38 -14.57 16.34
C ALA A 6 -4.36 -14.32 15.21
N VAL A 7 -4.26 -13.08 14.70
CA VAL A 7 -3.26 -12.71 13.67
C VAL A 7 -1.84 -12.82 14.23
N LYS A 8 -1.62 -12.37 15.47
CA LYS A 8 -0.34 -12.51 16.16
C LYS A 8 0.06 -13.98 16.29
N SER A 9 -0.85 -14.83 16.78
CA SER A 9 -0.61 -16.26 16.99
C SER A 9 -0.36 -17.03 15.69
N SER A 10 -0.80 -16.52 14.54
CA SER A 10 -0.51 -17.13 13.22
C SER A 10 0.92 -16.92 12.73
N GLY A 11 1.70 -16.08 13.40
CA GLY A 11 3.05 -15.69 12.95
C GLY A 11 3.08 -14.73 11.74
N TYR A 12 1.92 -14.30 11.26
CA TYR A 12 1.81 -13.47 10.06
C TYR A 12 2.57 -12.14 10.19
N VAL A 13 2.55 -11.51 11.38
CA VAL A 13 3.16 -10.18 11.62
C VAL A 13 4.66 -10.19 11.30
N GLY A 14 5.38 -11.23 11.69
CA GLY A 14 6.82 -11.39 11.47
C GLY A 14 7.19 -12.30 10.30
N ALA A 15 6.24 -12.72 9.46
CA ALA A 15 6.48 -13.75 8.44
C ALA A 15 7.67 -13.48 7.51
N THR A 16 7.88 -12.22 7.10
CA THR A 16 8.96 -11.82 6.20
C THR A 16 10.18 -11.22 6.91
N MET A 17 10.14 -11.13 8.25
CA MET A 17 11.27 -10.63 9.03
C MET A 17 12.35 -11.71 9.18
N PRO A 18 13.64 -11.32 9.34
CA PRO A 18 14.74 -12.26 9.54
C PRO A 18 14.54 -13.15 10.76
N THR A 19 14.99 -14.41 10.65
CA THR A 19 14.89 -15.41 11.72
C THR A 19 15.65 -15.02 13.00
N GLN A 20 16.72 -14.25 12.87
CA GLN A 20 17.49 -13.74 14.03
C GLN A 20 16.66 -12.85 14.97
N TYR A 21 15.59 -12.22 14.48
CA TYR A 21 14.64 -11.44 15.27
C TYR A 21 13.31 -12.18 15.52
N GLY A 22 13.29 -13.49 15.31
CA GLY A 22 12.11 -14.33 15.51
C GLY A 22 11.14 -14.34 14.32
N GLY A 23 11.56 -13.86 13.16
CA GLY A 23 10.74 -13.86 11.95
C GLY A 23 10.76 -15.17 11.18
N GLY A 24 9.90 -15.28 10.18
CA GLY A 24 9.77 -16.46 9.31
C GLY A 24 10.77 -16.50 8.15
N GLY A 25 11.42 -15.40 7.80
CA GLY A 25 12.30 -15.29 6.64
C GLY A 25 11.61 -15.53 5.29
N ALA A 26 10.29 -15.39 5.24
CA ALA A 26 9.53 -15.62 4.01
C ALA A 26 9.76 -14.49 2.98
N PRO A 27 9.70 -14.78 1.67
CA PRO A 27 9.76 -13.76 0.64
C PRO A 27 8.65 -12.71 0.78
N PHE A 28 8.92 -11.48 0.34
CA PHE A 28 7.93 -10.39 0.36
C PHE A 28 6.67 -10.72 -0.47
N THR A 29 6.82 -11.46 -1.56
CA THR A 29 5.71 -11.98 -2.37
C THR A 29 4.68 -12.73 -1.52
N THR A 30 5.11 -13.51 -0.51
CA THR A 30 4.21 -14.20 0.42
C THR A 30 3.34 -13.23 1.23
N ALA A 31 3.92 -12.12 1.68
CA ALA A 31 3.17 -11.08 2.40
C ALA A 31 2.12 -10.39 1.50
N ILE A 32 2.41 -10.21 0.21
CA ILE A 32 1.46 -9.65 -0.75
C ILE A 32 0.29 -10.61 -0.99
N LEU A 33 0.56 -11.91 -1.20
CA LEU A 33 -0.48 -12.93 -1.41
C LEU A 33 -1.41 -13.07 -0.19
N ALA A 34 -0.83 -13.21 1.00
CA ALA A 34 -1.61 -13.30 2.24
C ALA A 34 -2.31 -11.97 2.58
N GLY A 35 -1.66 -10.85 2.24
CA GLY A 35 -2.17 -9.50 2.44
C GLY A 35 -3.46 -9.23 1.70
N GLU A 36 -3.61 -9.70 0.45
CA GLU A 36 -4.86 -9.56 -0.29
C GLU A 36 -6.05 -10.16 0.46
N ILE A 37 -5.87 -11.36 0.99
CA ILE A 37 -6.91 -12.06 1.76
C ILE A 37 -7.26 -11.28 3.05
N GLY A 38 -6.25 -10.83 3.78
CA GLY A 38 -6.43 -10.08 5.02
C GLY A 38 -7.12 -8.74 4.81
N ILE A 39 -6.76 -8.01 3.75
CA ILE A 39 -7.39 -6.73 3.37
C ILE A 39 -8.84 -6.96 2.94
N ALA A 40 -9.13 -7.97 2.12
CA ALA A 40 -10.48 -8.31 1.68
C ALA A 40 -11.39 -8.66 2.87
N ALA A 41 -10.85 -9.34 3.88
CA ALA A 41 -11.57 -9.68 5.10
C ALA A 41 -11.88 -8.46 5.98
N ASN A 42 -10.91 -7.55 6.18
CA ASN A 42 -11.10 -6.31 6.92
C ASN A 42 -9.97 -5.31 6.63
N MET A 43 -10.17 -4.45 5.63
CA MET A 43 -9.20 -3.44 5.23
C MET A 43 -8.78 -2.50 6.37
N ALA A 44 -9.75 -2.03 7.17
CA ALA A 44 -9.48 -1.08 8.25
C ALA A 44 -8.57 -1.67 9.35
N PHE A 45 -8.81 -2.93 9.72
CA PHE A 45 -7.98 -3.64 10.71
C PHE A 45 -6.58 -3.93 10.15
N TYR A 46 -6.49 -4.34 8.87
CA TYR A 46 -5.22 -4.73 8.24
C TYR A 46 -4.21 -3.58 8.14
N MET A 47 -4.66 -2.32 8.24
CA MET A 47 -3.79 -1.15 8.25
C MET A 47 -2.72 -1.21 9.35
N GLY A 48 -3.07 -1.67 10.56
CA GLY A 48 -2.14 -1.76 11.70
C GLY A 48 -0.97 -2.72 11.45
N PRO A 49 -1.21 -4.02 11.20
CA PRO A 49 -0.14 -4.96 10.84
C PRO A 49 0.68 -4.52 9.61
N GLY A 50 0.02 -3.94 8.61
CA GLY A 50 0.67 -3.45 7.39
C GLY A 50 1.70 -2.33 7.65
N LEU A 51 1.35 -1.35 8.48
CA LEU A 51 2.25 -0.26 8.88
C LEU A 51 3.37 -0.76 9.79
N SER A 52 3.08 -1.70 10.69
CA SER A 52 4.10 -2.33 11.55
C SER A 52 5.20 -3.00 10.74
N HIS A 53 4.83 -3.69 9.65
CA HIS A 53 5.80 -4.31 8.74
C HIS A 53 6.73 -3.26 8.10
N GLY A 54 6.19 -2.15 7.59
CA GLY A 54 7.00 -1.06 7.01
C GLY A 54 7.94 -0.43 8.05
N ALA A 55 7.48 -0.24 9.29
CA ALA A 55 8.30 0.26 10.39
C ALA A 55 9.44 -0.71 10.71
N MET A 56 9.17 -2.02 10.84
CA MET A 56 10.19 -3.04 11.07
C MET A 56 11.23 -3.08 9.96
N LYS A 57 10.81 -3.05 8.69
CA LYS A 57 11.73 -3.02 7.53
C LYS A 57 12.64 -1.79 7.55
N THR A 58 12.12 -0.63 7.95
CA THR A 58 12.89 0.60 8.06
C THR A 58 13.91 0.54 9.20
N ILE A 59 13.51 0.05 10.38
CA ILE A 59 14.40 -0.18 11.52
C ILE A 59 15.50 -1.17 11.13
N LEU A 60 15.14 -2.30 10.52
CA LEU A 60 16.08 -3.33 10.08
C LEU A 60 17.18 -2.79 9.16
N LYS A 61 16.80 -1.92 8.22
CA LYS A 61 17.75 -1.41 7.18
C LYS A 61 18.53 -0.18 7.63
N LYS A 62 18.03 0.63 8.58
CA LYS A 62 18.58 1.97 8.87
C LYS A 62 18.94 2.20 10.32
N ALA A 63 18.40 1.48 11.29
CA ALA A 63 18.71 1.68 12.69
C ALA A 63 20.06 1.08 13.09
N THR A 64 20.61 1.53 14.23
CA THR A 64 21.78 0.91 14.86
C THR A 64 21.46 -0.51 15.34
N GLU A 65 22.47 -1.37 15.50
CA GLU A 65 22.26 -2.73 16.00
C GLU A 65 21.58 -2.74 17.38
N GLU A 66 21.95 -1.80 18.24
CA GLU A 66 21.31 -1.63 19.57
C GLU A 66 19.78 -1.41 19.43
N LEU A 67 19.34 -0.52 18.54
CA LEU A 67 17.91 -0.27 18.32
C LEU A 67 17.23 -1.47 17.66
N LYS A 68 17.90 -2.17 16.75
CA LYS A 68 17.36 -3.39 16.12
C LYS A 68 17.12 -4.47 17.16
N ASP A 69 18.12 -4.79 17.96
CA ASP A 69 18.06 -5.85 18.98
C ASP A 69 17.01 -5.52 20.05
N LYS A 70 16.82 -4.25 20.36
CA LYS A 70 15.86 -3.79 21.35
C LYS A 70 14.41 -3.85 20.87
N TYR A 71 14.13 -3.43 19.64
CA TYR A 71 12.75 -3.22 19.17
C TYR A 71 12.24 -4.31 18.24
N LEU A 72 13.08 -4.87 17.36
CA LEU A 72 12.61 -5.82 16.35
C LEU A 72 12.03 -7.12 16.93
N PRO A 73 12.57 -7.76 17.98
CA PRO A 73 11.99 -9.00 18.48
C PRO A 73 10.51 -8.86 18.89
N ASN A 74 10.18 -7.82 19.66
CA ASN A 74 8.80 -7.59 20.10
C ASN A 74 7.89 -7.10 18.98
N MET A 75 8.41 -6.38 18.01
CA MET A 75 7.63 -5.99 16.82
C MET A 75 7.38 -7.19 15.91
N THR A 76 8.36 -8.06 15.71
CA THR A 76 8.27 -9.27 14.88
C THR A 76 7.28 -10.29 15.48
N SER A 77 7.29 -10.46 16.80
CA SER A 77 6.30 -11.32 17.48
C SER A 77 4.88 -10.73 17.48
N GLY A 78 4.73 -9.43 17.16
CA GLY A 78 3.46 -8.71 17.24
C GLY A 78 3.08 -8.24 18.63
N GLU A 79 3.98 -8.33 19.62
CA GLU A 79 3.73 -7.75 20.95
C GLU A 79 3.74 -6.22 20.92
N TRP A 80 4.47 -5.63 19.97
CA TRP A 80 4.47 -4.19 19.71
C TRP A 80 4.11 -3.90 18.26
N MET A 81 3.36 -2.82 18.03
CA MET A 81 3.03 -2.33 16.69
C MET A 81 3.89 -1.13 16.31
N GLY A 82 3.98 -0.85 15.03
CA GLY A 82 4.70 0.30 14.49
C GLY A 82 3.80 1.26 13.72
N THR A 83 4.15 2.54 13.71
CA THR A 83 3.44 3.59 12.97
C THR A 83 4.39 4.48 12.19
N MET A 84 3.82 5.26 11.28
CA MET A 84 4.50 6.26 10.45
C MET A 84 3.91 7.65 10.75
N CYS A 85 4.74 8.58 11.26
CA CYS A 85 4.31 9.91 11.71
C CYS A 85 4.99 11.01 10.86
N LEU A 86 4.38 11.36 9.71
CA LEU A 86 4.91 12.35 8.77
C LEU A 86 4.15 13.66 8.83
N THR A 87 2.84 13.56 8.51
CA THR A 87 1.94 14.68 8.21
C THR A 87 1.72 15.57 9.43
N GLU A 88 1.75 16.87 9.19
CA GLU A 88 1.41 17.90 10.18
C GLU A 88 0.25 18.76 9.67
N PRO A 89 -0.43 19.55 10.53
CA PRO A 89 -1.59 20.34 10.11
C PRO A 89 -1.36 21.24 8.89
N GLN A 90 -0.14 21.73 8.70
CA GLN A 90 0.22 22.63 7.60
C GLN A 90 0.85 21.91 6.40
N CYS A 91 1.21 20.62 6.51
CA CYS A 91 1.89 19.92 5.44
C CYS A 91 1.62 18.41 5.43
N GLY A 92 1.30 17.88 4.25
CA GLY A 92 1.15 16.45 4.00
C GLY A 92 1.97 16.04 2.77
N THR A 93 1.69 16.64 1.63
CA THR A 93 2.43 16.40 0.38
C THR A 93 3.81 17.05 0.40
N ASP A 94 3.89 18.32 0.81
CA ASP A 94 5.16 19.06 0.94
C ASP A 94 5.72 18.91 2.36
N LEU A 95 6.44 17.81 2.59
CA LEU A 95 7.11 17.54 3.86
C LEU A 95 8.26 18.51 4.16
N GLY A 96 8.70 19.30 3.19
CA GLY A 96 9.67 20.38 3.42
C GLY A 96 9.20 21.42 4.44
N LEU A 97 7.90 21.50 4.71
CA LEU A 97 7.26 22.43 5.63
C LEU A 97 7.08 21.88 7.07
N ILE A 98 7.62 20.68 7.38
CA ILE A 98 7.56 20.10 8.74
C ILE A 98 8.16 21.06 9.77
N LYS A 99 7.44 21.26 10.87
CA LYS A 99 7.80 22.13 12.01
C LYS A 99 8.16 21.37 13.27
N SER A 100 7.82 20.07 13.40
CA SER A 100 8.23 19.27 14.55
C SER A 100 9.74 19.30 14.70
N THR A 101 10.20 19.50 15.94
CA THR A 101 11.62 19.62 16.29
C THR A 101 12.11 18.42 17.08
N ALA A 102 13.40 18.12 16.97
CA ALA A 102 14.10 17.11 17.75
C ALA A 102 15.38 17.72 18.32
N VAL A 103 15.37 18.06 19.60
CA VAL A 103 16.49 18.67 20.29
C VAL A 103 17.42 17.57 20.86
N PRO A 104 18.72 17.56 20.51
CA PRO A 104 19.64 16.56 21.01
C PRO A 104 19.85 16.70 22.51
N LYS A 105 19.95 15.56 23.21
CA LYS A 105 20.36 15.36 24.59
C LYS A 105 21.54 14.37 24.60
N ASP A 106 21.99 13.98 25.80
CA ASP A 106 23.19 13.14 25.93
C ASP A 106 23.09 11.81 25.16
N ASP A 107 21.97 11.06 25.32
CA ASP A 107 21.79 9.71 24.78
C ASP A 107 20.53 9.58 23.89
N HIS A 108 19.75 10.66 23.73
CA HIS A 108 18.49 10.67 22.98
C HIS A 108 18.19 12.04 22.38
N TYR A 109 17.02 12.18 21.76
CA TYR A 109 16.45 13.45 21.33
C TYR A 109 15.11 13.67 22.05
N GLU A 110 14.82 14.93 22.36
CA GLU A 110 13.49 15.37 22.79
C GLU A 110 12.72 15.95 21.61
N LEU A 111 11.62 15.27 21.26
CA LEU A 111 10.78 15.66 20.13
C LEU A 111 9.57 16.46 20.60
N THR A 112 9.31 17.57 19.91
CA THR A 112 8.13 18.43 20.16
C THR A 112 7.44 18.77 18.85
N GLY A 113 6.10 18.66 18.83
CA GLY A 113 5.27 18.97 17.69
C GLY A 113 3.96 18.18 17.64
N GLN A 114 3.25 18.29 16.52
CA GLN A 114 1.99 17.60 16.31
C GLN A 114 2.00 16.89 14.96
N LYS A 115 1.55 15.63 14.95
CA LYS A 115 1.34 14.83 13.76
C LYS A 115 -0.14 14.51 13.63
N ILE A 116 -0.68 14.60 12.43
CA ILE A 116 -2.10 14.31 12.16
C ILE A 116 -2.27 13.13 11.21
N TRP A 117 -3.45 12.52 11.26
CA TRP A 117 -3.88 11.38 10.44
C TRP A 117 -3.00 10.14 10.62
N ILE A 118 -2.53 9.92 11.84
CA ILE A 118 -1.67 8.79 12.15
C ILE A 118 -2.51 7.54 12.38
N SER A 119 -2.48 6.63 11.43
CA SER A 119 -3.16 5.34 11.53
C SER A 119 -2.53 4.51 12.64
N PHE A 120 -3.38 3.97 13.53
CA PHE A 120 -2.97 3.20 14.71
C PHE A 120 -1.97 3.95 15.62
N GLY A 121 -2.03 5.30 15.63
CA GLY A 121 -1.17 6.11 16.50
C GLY A 121 -1.41 5.87 18.00
N GLU A 122 -2.63 5.50 18.39
CA GLU A 122 -2.98 5.10 19.76
C GLU A 122 -4.02 3.97 19.70
N HIS A 123 -3.81 2.93 20.50
CA HIS A 123 -4.72 1.80 20.67
C HIS A 123 -4.31 0.95 21.88
N ASP A 124 -5.16 -0.02 22.23
CA ASP A 124 -4.98 -0.98 23.34
C ASP A 124 -4.75 -2.43 22.86
N LEU A 125 -4.44 -2.62 21.58
CA LEU A 125 -4.18 -3.96 21.03
C LEU A 125 -2.84 -4.53 21.51
N THR A 126 -1.82 -3.65 21.65
CA THR A 126 -0.45 -3.98 22.07
C THR A 126 -0.02 -3.13 23.26
N GLU A 127 0.97 -3.60 24.02
CA GLU A 127 1.51 -2.85 25.16
C GLU A 127 2.25 -1.60 24.72
N ASN A 128 3.02 -1.68 23.64
CA ASN A 128 3.80 -0.58 23.12
C ASN A 128 3.50 -0.32 21.65
N ILE A 129 3.74 0.92 21.21
CA ILE A 129 3.65 1.36 19.83
C ILE A 129 4.96 2.11 19.52
N ILE A 130 5.61 1.72 18.44
CA ILE A 130 6.86 2.29 17.99
C ILE A 130 6.59 3.25 16.84
N HIS A 131 6.69 4.54 17.14
CA HIS A 131 6.42 5.59 16.15
C HIS A 131 7.69 5.96 15.39
N LEU A 132 7.68 5.89 14.07
CA LEU A 132 8.72 6.46 13.22
C LEU A 132 8.32 7.90 12.85
N VAL A 133 9.01 8.87 13.43
CA VAL A 133 8.63 10.30 13.41
C VAL A 133 9.63 11.11 12.61
N LEU A 134 9.15 11.87 11.62
CA LEU A 134 9.95 12.88 10.93
C LEU A 134 9.97 14.19 11.72
N ALA A 135 11.17 14.71 11.98
CA ALA A 135 11.38 15.98 12.67
C ALA A 135 12.69 16.65 12.24
N ARG A 136 12.89 17.90 12.66
CA ARG A 136 14.08 18.69 12.36
C ARG A 136 14.92 18.88 13.62
N THR A 137 16.23 18.78 13.48
CA THR A 137 17.16 19.25 14.52
C THR A 137 17.30 20.79 14.44
N PRO A 138 17.70 21.47 15.53
CA PRO A 138 17.81 22.93 15.55
C PRO A 138 18.72 23.54 14.48
N ASP A 139 19.76 22.80 14.08
CA ASP A 139 20.76 23.18 13.09
C ASP A 139 20.48 22.64 11.67
N ALA A 140 19.28 22.06 11.46
CA ALA A 140 18.93 21.46 10.18
C ALA A 140 18.75 22.49 9.05
N PRO A 141 19.24 22.22 7.85
CA PRO A 141 18.96 23.05 6.69
C PRO A 141 17.45 23.09 6.38
N GLU A 142 17.00 24.16 5.73
CA GLU A 142 15.62 24.28 5.29
C GLU A 142 15.22 23.23 4.25
N GLY A 143 13.91 23.02 4.10
CA GLY A 143 13.35 22.12 3.10
C GLY A 143 13.55 20.63 3.45
N ILE A 144 13.39 19.77 2.47
CA ILE A 144 13.42 18.31 2.62
C ILE A 144 14.77 17.79 3.14
N LYS A 145 15.87 18.45 2.79
CA LYS A 145 17.23 18.06 3.16
C LYS A 145 17.56 18.22 4.65
N GLY A 146 16.71 18.89 5.43
CA GLY A 146 16.89 19.04 6.88
C GLY A 146 16.05 18.10 7.72
N ILE A 147 15.36 17.12 7.12
CA ILE A 147 14.48 16.21 7.84
C ILE A 147 15.26 14.98 8.30
N SER A 148 15.11 14.64 9.58
CA SER A 148 15.65 13.42 10.19
C SER A 148 14.52 12.49 10.61
N LEU A 149 14.81 11.20 10.76
CA LEU A 149 13.86 10.19 11.21
C LEU A 149 14.22 9.73 12.63
N PHE A 150 13.20 9.64 13.48
CA PHE A 150 13.35 9.24 14.88
C PHE A 150 12.42 8.09 15.22
N LEU A 151 12.92 7.15 16.02
CA LEU A 151 12.14 6.12 16.67
C LEU A 151 11.68 6.65 18.03
N VAL A 152 10.37 6.73 18.24
CA VAL A 152 9.75 7.25 19.46
C VAL A 152 8.78 6.21 20.01
N PRO A 153 9.13 5.45 21.07
CA PRO A 153 8.23 4.46 21.64
C PRO A 153 7.14 5.15 22.49
N LYS A 154 5.96 4.56 22.53
CA LYS A 154 4.86 4.96 23.42
C LYS A 154 5.22 4.74 24.89
N ARG A 155 5.96 3.67 25.20
CA ARG A 155 6.50 3.35 26.54
C ARG A 155 8.00 3.22 26.49
N LEU A 156 8.65 3.72 27.52
CA LEU A 156 10.09 3.64 27.73
C LEU A 156 10.49 2.29 28.38
N ASP A 157 11.79 2.04 28.57
CA ASP A 157 12.31 0.77 29.10
C ASP A 157 11.85 0.47 30.53
N ASP A 158 11.68 1.49 31.34
CA ASP A 158 11.12 1.40 32.69
C ASP A 158 9.60 1.25 32.70
N ASN A 159 9.01 1.01 31.53
CA ASN A 159 7.57 0.93 31.27
C ASN A 159 6.79 2.24 31.56
N SER A 160 7.47 3.34 31.83
CA SER A 160 6.83 4.65 31.97
C SER A 160 6.24 5.12 30.65
N ARG A 161 5.18 5.91 30.70
CA ARG A 161 4.58 6.53 29.52
C ARG A 161 5.53 7.61 28.99
N ASN A 162 5.92 7.49 27.72
CA ASN A 162 6.59 8.57 27.01
C ASN A 162 5.61 9.71 26.70
N THR A 163 6.09 10.93 26.57
CA THR A 163 5.29 12.14 26.34
C THR A 163 4.83 12.30 24.88
N ILE A 164 4.44 11.18 24.28
CA ILE A 164 3.68 11.11 23.02
C ILE A 164 2.29 10.57 23.31
N TYR A 165 1.24 11.31 22.91
CA TYR A 165 -0.13 10.94 23.22
C TYR A 165 -1.13 11.39 22.14
N CYS A 166 -2.25 10.68 22.08
CA CYS A 166 -3.34 10.99 21.17
C CYS A 166 -4.17 12.19 21.70
N GLY A 167 -4.22 13.26 20.94
CA GLY A 167 -5.05 14.43 21.21
C GLY A 167 -6.46 14.33 20.65
N GLY A 168 -6.72 13.34 19.75
CA GLY A 168 -8.04 13.16 19.17
C GLY A 168 -8.05 12.09 18.09
N LEU A 169 -9.25 11.60 17.78
CA LEU A 169 -9.51 10.63 16.70
C LEU A 169 -10.33 11.30 15.60
N GLU A 170 -10.02 10.98 14.35
CA GLU A 170 -10.74 11.49 13.20
C GLU A 170 -12.03 10.71 12.92
N HIS A 171 -13.11 11.44 12.64
CA HIS A 171 -14.36 10.89 12.09
C HIS A 171 -14.23 10.84 10.56
N LYS A 172 -14.35 9.65 9.97
CA LYS A 172 -13.98 9.40 8.57
C LYS A 172 -15.13 8.86 7.74
N LEU A 173 -15.02 9.00 6.42
CA LEU A 173 -15.94 8.41 5.45
C LEU A 173 -15.96 6.88 5.55
N GLY A 174 -14.80 6.25 5.67
CA GLY A 174 -14.60 4.81 5.72
C GLY A 174 -13.43 4.44 6.64
N ILE A 175 -13.05 3.15 6.62
CA ILE A 175 -12.02 2.56 7.50
C ILE A 175 -12.19 2.95 8.98
N ASN A 176 -13.45 2.96 9.46
CA ASN A 176 -13.79 3.51 10.77
C ASN A 176 -13.22 2.70 11.95
N SER A 177 -12.96 1.39 11.79
CA SER A 177 -12.30 0.58 12.81
C SER A 177 -10.76 0.72 12.83
N SER A 178 -10.18 1.52 11.93
CA SER A 178 -8.78 1.95 12.01
C SER A 178 -8.71 3.28 12.77
N PRO A 179 -8.16 3.33 13.98
CA PRO A 179 -8.00 4.61 14.69
C PRO A 179 -7.02 5.50 13.91
N THR A 180 -7.47 6.69 13.57
CA THR A 180 -6.68 7.71 12.89
C THR A 180 -6.50 8.87 13.84
N CYS A 181 -5.27 9.06 14.32
CA CYS A 181 -4.97 9.84 15.50
C CYS A 181 -4.32 11.19 15.16
N VAL A 182 -4.63 12.19 15.97
CA VAL A 182 -3.81 13.38 16.15
C VAL A 182 -2.80 13.08 17.26
N MET A 183 -1.50 13.04 16.94
CA MET A 183 -0.45 12.70 17.90
C MET A 183 0.32 13.95 18.32
N ASN A 184 0.33 14.23 19.62
CA ASN A 184 1.09 15.32 20.21
C ASN A 184 2.37 14.76 20.84
N LEU A 185 3.49 15.46 20.59
CA LEU A 185 4.79 15.18 21.19
C LEU A 185 5.17 16.38 22.06
N GLU A 186 5.44 16.13 23.36
CA GLU A 186 5.83 17.15 24.35
C GLU A 186 7.15 16.76 25.00
N ASN A 187 8.27 17.08 24.33
CA ASN A 187 9.60 16.62 24.69
C ASN A 187 9.69 15.08 24.75
N ALA A 188 9.02 14.40 23.79
CA ALA A 188 9.00 12.96 23.72
C ALA A 188 10.40 12.40 23.44
N LYS A 189 10.85 11.43 24.22
CA LYS A 189 12.15 10.77 24.02
C LYS A 189 12.14 9.94 22.75
N GLY A 190 13.18 10.11 21.93
CA GLY A 190 13.37 9.34 20.70
C GLY A 190 14.81 9.19 20.30
N TRP A 191 15.08 8.26 19.42
CA TRP A 191 16.42 7.94 18.93
C TRP A 191 16.48 8.07 17.41
N LEU A 192 17.61 8.59 16.91
CA LEU A 192 17.83 8.78 15.48
C LEU A 192 17.84 7.43 14.74
N VAL A 193 17.11 7.35 13.63
CA VAL A 193 17.13 6.20 12.73
C VAL A 193 17.81 6.60 11.42
N GLY A 194 18.93 5.95 11.14
CA GLY A 194 19.79 6.31 10.02
C GLY A 194 20.64 7.55 10.30
N GLU A 195 20.92 8.33 9.27
CA GLU A 195 21.78 9.51 9.37
C GLU A 195 20.95 10.79 9.57
N LYS A 196 21.52 11.73 10.34
CA LYS A 196 20.96 13.08 10.49
C LYS A 196 20.78 13.75 9.13
N ASN A 197 19.64 14.40 8.94
CA ASN A 197 19.24 15.07 7.70
C ASN A 197 19.01 14.14 6.49
N LYS A 198 18.97 12.82 6.70
CA LYS A 198 18.60 11.82 5.69
C LYS A 198 17.31 11.06 6.04
N GLY A 199 16.47 11.66 6.88
CA GLY A 199 15.23 11.03 7.33
C GLY A 199 14.27 10.69 6.20
N MET A 200 14.24 11.48 5.13
CA MET A 200 13.42 11.16 3.96
C MET A 200 13.90 9.92 3.23
N GLU A 201 15.21 9.72 3.09
CA GLU A 201 15.77 8.50 2.47
C GLU A 201 15.38 7.25 3.28
N ALA A 202 15.47 7.31 4.61
CA ALA A 202 15.06 6.24 5.48
C ALA A 202 13.53 5.99 5.42
N MET A 203 12.73 7.05 5.41
CA MET A 203 11.27 6.96 5.34
C MET A 203 10.77 6.45 3.98
N PHE A 204 11.49 6.69 2.88
CA PHE A 204 11.12 6.16 1.58
C PHE A 204 11.10 4.62 1.53
N LEU A 205 11.88 3.93 2.36
CA LEU A 205 11.79 2.47 2.48
C LEU A 205 10.40 2.04 2.95
N MET A 206 9.88 2.70 4.00
CA MET A 206 8.54 2.45 4.50
C MET A 206 7.46 2.89 3.51
N MET A 207 7.62 4.05 2.88
CA MET A 207 6.66 4.58 1.90
C MET A 207 6.55 3.73 0.65
N ASN A 208 7.65 3.17 0.13
CA ASN A 208 7.60 2.30 -1.04
C ASN A 208 6.92 0.96 -0.73
N ASP A 209 7.19 0.37 0.44
CA ASP A 209 6.47 -0.80 0.95
C ASP A 209 4.98 -0.49 1.09
N ALA A 210 4.63 0.64 1.70
CA ALA A 210 3.25 1.08 1.87
C ALA A 210 2.54 1.31 0.53
N ARG A 211 3.19 1.93 -0.47
CA ARG A 211 2.59 2.22 -1.79
C ARG A 211 2.15 0.96 -2.53
N LEU A 212 2.99 -0.09 -2.53
CA LEU A 212 2.60 -1.36 -3.15
C LEU A 212 1.42 -2.01 -2.41
N LYS A 213 1.44 -1.99 -1.08
CA LYS A 213 0.33 -2.50 -0.25
C LYS A 213 -0.95 -1.68 -0.41
N VAL A 214 -0.86 -0.38 -0.66
CA VAL A 214 -2.02 0.47 -0.99
C VAL A 214 -2.60 0.11 -2.37
N GLY A 215 -1.76 -0.19 -3.36
CA GLY A 215 -2.23 -0.78 -4.61
C GLY A 215 -2.98 -2.10 -4.38
N LEU A 216 -2.44 -2.96 -3.51
CA LEU A 216 -3.07 -4.22 -3.09
C LEU A 216 -4.42 -4.02 -2.42
N GLN A 217 -4.62 -2.93 -1.66
CA GLN A 217 -5.93 -2.59 -1.10
C GLN A 217 -6.98 -2.37 -2.20
N GLY A 218 -6.62 -1.67 -3.27
CA GLY A 218 -7.51 -1.51 -4.43
C GLY A 218 -7.88 -2.83 -5.08
N ILE A 219 -6.94 -3.77 -5.18
CA ILE A 219 -7.15 -5.12 -5.73
C ILE A 219 -8.07 -5.94 -4.81
N ALA A 220 -7.76 -6.01 -3.52
CA ALA A 220 -8.51 -6.79 -2.54
C ALA A 220 -9.97 -6.33 -2.41
N MET A 221 -10.20 -5.01 -2.41
CA MET A 221 -11.54 -4.44 -2.35
C MET A 221 -12.31 -4.65 -3.65
N SER A 222 -11.63 -4.65 -4.82
CA SER A 222 -12.22 -5.05 -6.09
C SER A 222 -12.68 -6.51 -6.07
N GLU A 223 -11.82 -7.41 -5.60
CA GLU A 223 -12.10 -8.85 -5.55
C GLU A 223 -13.30 -9.17 -4.65
N ILE A 224 -13.28 -8.69 -3.40
CA ILE A 224 -14.39 -8.98 -2.48
C ILE A 224 -15.72 -8.35 -2.96
N SER A 225 -15.67 -7.17 -3.58
CA SER A 225 -16.84 -6.54 -4.18
C SER A 225 -17.37 -7.35 -5.36
N TYR A 226 -16.47 -7.86 -6.22
CA TYR A 226 -16.81 -8.73 -7.34
C TYR A 226 -17.49 -10.02 -6.88
N GLN A 227 -16.93 -10.70 -5.88
CA GLN A 227 -17.50 -11.95 -5.36
C GLN A 227 -18.93 -11.74 -4.86
N ASN A 228 -19.15 -10.70 -4.05
CA ASN A 228 -20.50 -10.37 -3.56
C ASN A 228 -21.48 -10.02 -4.69
N ALA A 229 -21.03 -9.22 -5.68
CA ALA A 229 -21.85 -8.85 -6.82
C ALA A 229 -22.19 -10.07 -7.71
N LEU A 230 -21.23 -10.98 -7.90
CA LEU A 230 -21.42 -12.21 -8.68
C LEU A 230 -22.43 -13.14 -8.02
N GLU A 231 -22.33 -13.38 -6.72
CA GLU A 231 -23.30 -14.22 -5.99
C GLU A 231 -24.71 -13.60 -6.04
N PHE A 232 -24.82 -12.30 -5.77
CA PHE A 232 -26.11 -11.62 -5.91
C PHE A 232 -26.68 -11.74 -7.34
N ALA A 233 -25.86 -11.59 -8.38
CA ALA A 233 -26.30 -11.67 -9.76
C ALA A 233 -26.76 -13.09 -10.18
N LYS A 234 -26.21 -14.14 -9.55
CA LYS A 234 -26.63 -15.52 -9.75
C LYS A 234 -27.97 -15.87 -9.07
N GLU A 235 -28.31 -15.18 -8.01
CA GLU A 235 -29.52 -15.48 -7.22
C GLU A 235 -30.69 -14.55 -7.55
N ARG A 236 -30.42 -13.26 -7.79
CA ARG A 236 -31.46 -12.25 -8.04
C ARG A 236 -32.14 -12.46 -9.37
N LYS A 237 -33.44 -12.67 -9.34
CA LYS A 237 -34.26 -12.76 -10.56
C LYS A 237 -34.97 -11.43 -10.83
N GLN A 238 -34.84 -10.90 -12.07
CA GLN A 238 -35.50 -9.68 -12.52
C GLN A 238 -35.55 -9.62 -14.05
N MET A 239 -36.70 -9.30 -14.60
CA MET A 239 -36.95 -9.24 -16.05
C MET A 239 -36.64 -10.56 -16.78
N ARG A 240 -36.82 -10.57 -18.10
CA ARG A 240 -36.45 -11.69 -18.99
C ARG A 240 -35.20 -11.34 -19.79
N SER A 241 -34.36 -12.33 -20.02
CA SER A 241 -33.18 -12.15 -20.88
C SER A 241 -33.60 -11.74 -22.31
N VAL A 242 -32.90 -10.78 -22.88
CA VAL A 242 -33.03 -10.41 -24.28
C VAL A 242 -32.55 -11.53 -25.21
N VAL A 243 -31.72 -12.45 -24.71
CA VAL A 243 -31.26 -13.64 -25.43
C VAL A 243 -32.15 -14.81 -25.05
N LYS A 244 -33.00 -15.25 -26.01
CA LYS A 244 -34.03 -16.29 -25.76
C LYS A 244 -33.45 -17.57 -25.16
N ASP A 245 -32.32 -18.04 -25.64
CA ASP A 245 -31.67 -19.29 -25.17
C ASP A 245 -31.20 -19.22 -23.73
N LYS A 246 -31.11 -18.02 -23.15
CA LYS A 246 -30.74 -17.80 -21.75
C LYS A 246 -31.93 -17.57 -20.83
N GLN A 247 -33.14 -17.66 -21.36
CA GLN A 247 -34.35 -17.53 -20.57
C GLN A 247 -34.65 -18.84 -19.81
N ASP A 248 -34.90 -18.73 -18.50
CA ASP A 248 -35.37 -19.82 -17.66
C ASP A 248 -36.84 -20.14 -18.03
N LYS A 249 -37.09 -21.32 -18.61
CA LYS A 249 -38.43 -21.71 -19.11
C LYS A 249 -39.44 -21.90 -17.98
N ASP A 250 -38.94 -22.20 -16.78
CA ASP A 250 -39.79 -22.52 -15.62
C ASP A 250 -39.99 -21.31 -14.70
N SER A 251 -39.46 -20.14 -15.07
CA SER A 251 -39.53 -18.93 -14.26
C SER A 251 -40.12 -17.75 -15.00
N LYS A 252 -40.82 -16.87 -14.28
CA LYS A 252 -41.34 -15.60 -14.81
C LYS A 252 -40.25 -14.54 -15.02
N ALA A 253 -39.09 -14.68 -14.36
CA ALA A 253 -37.96 -13.78 -14.46
C ALA A 253 -36.65 -14.59 -14.47
N ASP A 254 -35.61 -14.06 -15.09
CA ASP A 254 -34.31 -14.69 -15.18
C ASP A 254 -33.34 -14.10 -14.12
N ASN A 255 -32.30 -14.86 -13.76
CA ASN A 255 -31.23 -14.37 -12.92
C ASN A 255 -30.53 -13.20 -13.63
N ILE A 256 -30.22 -12.12 -12.91
CA ILE A 256 -29.72 -10.89 -13.55
C ILE A 256 -28.35 -11.07 -14.23
N ILE A 257 -27.61 -12.11 -13.88
CA ILE A 257 -26.34 -12.45 -14.53
C ILE A 257 -26.48 -12.71 -16.04
N VAL A 258 -27.67 -13.02 -16.54
CA VAL A 258 -27.87 -13.26 -17.98
C VAL A 258 -28.03 -11.96 -18.78
N HIS A 259 -28.24 -10.81 -18.12
CA HIS A 259 -28.40 -9.52 -18.77
C HIS A 259 -27.06 -8.97 -19.26
N PRO A 260 -26.99 -8.46 -20.51
CA PRO A 260 -25.73 -8.03 -21.12
C PRO A 260 -24.97 -6.97 -20.30
N ASP A 261 -25.66 -5.97 -19.74
CA ASP A 261 -25.02 -4.90 -18.97
C ASP A 261 -24.47 -5.39 -17.62
N VAL A 262 -25.19 -6.26 -16.93
CA VAL A 262 -24.70 -6.92 -15.71
C VAL A 262 -23.44 -7.74 -16.02
N ARG A 263 -23.44 -8.48 -17.12
CA ARG A 263 -22.26 -9.24 -17.58
C ARG A 263 -21.08 -8.33 -17.89
N ARG A 264 -21.33 -7.20 -18.56
CA ARG A 264 -20.30 -6.21 -18.88
C ARG A 264 -19.64 -5.70 -17.60
N MET A 265 -20.43 -5.28 -16.60
CA MET A 265 -19.91 -4.80 -15.30
C MET A 265 -19.07 -5.88 -14.61
N LEU A 266 -19.60 -7.09 -14.45
CA LEU A 266 -18.88 -8.21 -13.83
C LEU A 266 -17.58 -8.56 -14.59
N MET A 267 -17.61 -8.58 -15.92
CA MET A 267 -16.42 -8.86 -16.73
C MET A 267 -15.35 -7.78 -16.60
N ASN A 268 -15.75 -6.50 -16.59
CA ASN A 268 -14.82 -5.39 -16.40
C ASN A 268 -14.13 -5.48 -15.04
N VAL A 269 -14.90 -5.69 -13.96
CA VAL A 269 -14.34 -5.82 -12.60
C VAL A 269 -13.40 -7.02 -12.53
N LYS A 270 -13.81 -8.19 -13.03
CA LYS A 270 -12.99 -9.40 -13.03
C LYS A 270 -11.68 -9.20 -13.79
N ALA A 271 -11.75 -8.78 -15.04
CA ALA A 271 -10.59 -8.66 -15.90
C ALA A 271 -9.56 -7.65 -15.36
N THR A 272 -10.04 -6.49 -14.87
CA THR A 272 -9.15 -5.48 -14.30
C THR A 272 -8.54 -5.94 -12.97
N THR A 273 -9.30 -6.65 -12.13
CA THR A 273 -8.80 -7.18 -10.84
C THR A 273 -7.71 -8.22 -11.06
N GLU A 274 -7.93 -9.17 -11.98
CA GLU A 274 -6.94 -10.21 -12.31
C GLU A 274 -5.66 -9.61 -12.91
N ALA A 275 -5.77 -8.63 -13.80
CA ALA A 275 -4.63 -7.95 -14.39
C ALA A 275 -3.82 -7.16 -13.34
N MET A 276 -4.50 -6.41 -12.46
CA MET A 276 -3.87 -5.68 -11.36
C MET A 276 -3.16 -6.62 -10.39
N ARG A 277 -3.79 -7.75 -10.05
CA ARG A 277 -3.20 -8.79 -9.17
C ARG A 277 -1.92 -9.36 -9.79
N ALA A 278 -1.96 -9.74 -11.07
CA ALA A 278 -0.80 -10.26 -11.79
C ALA A 278 0.36 -9.26 -11.76
N LEU A 279 0.11 -7.99 -12.06
CA LEU A 279 1.13 -6.93 -12.02
C LEU A 279 1.70 -6.71 -10.62
N CYS A 280 0.84 -6.70 -9.59
CA CYS A 280 1.27 -6.51 -8.19
C CYS A 280 2.14 -7.66 -7.71
N ILE A 281 1.74 -8.92 -7.97
CA ILE A 281 2.51 -10.12 -7.60
C ILE A 281 3.85 -10.14 -8.35
N TYR A 282 3.84 -9.87 -9.65
CA TYR A 282 5.05 -9.83 -10.45
C TYR A 282 6.04 -8.78 -9.93
N THR A 283 5.54 -7.61 -9.54
CA THR A 283 6.38 -6.57 -8.92
C THR A 283 6.92 -7.01 -7.56
N ALA A 284 6.13 -7.72 -6.75
CA ALA A 284 6.61 -8.28 -5.49
C ALA A 284 7.73 -9.31 -5.69
N MET A 285 7.59 -10.18 -6.70
CA MET A 285 8.68 -11.12 -7.09
C MET A 285 9.95 -10.38 -7.53
N LYS A 286 9.82 -9.27 -8.26
CA LYS A 286 10.98 -8.42 -8.61
C LYS A 286 11.62 -7.81 -7.35
N ILE A 287 10.85 -7.43 -6.34
CA ILE A 287 11.41 -6.95 -5.05
C ILE A 287 12.21 -8.05 -4.37
N ASP A 288 11.69 -9.28 -4.31
CA ASP A 288 12.42 -10.43 -3.75
C ASP A 288 13.73 -10.69 -4.52
N LEU A 289 13.69 -10.67 -5.86
CA LEU A 289 14.88 -10.80 -6.69
C LEU A 289 15.89 -9.67 -6.46
N ALA A 290 15.42 -8.44 -6.29
CA ALA A 290 16.29 -7.29 -6.02
C ALA A 290 17.00 -7.38 -4.66
N GLU A 291 16.39 -8.04 -3.68
CA GLU A 291 16.98 -8.21 -2.35
C GLU A 291 17.92 -9.42 -2.28
N ASP A 292 17.57 -10.56 -2.88
CA ASP A 292 18.19 -11.84 -2.55
C ASP A 292 18.90 -12.56 -3.73
N HIS A 293 18.76 -12.11 -4.98
CA HIS A 293 19.37 -12.79 -6.11
C HIS A 293 20.90 -12.70 -6.08
N PRO A 294 21.66 -13.82 -6.31
CA PRO A 294 23.12 -13.80 -6.25
C PRO A 294 23.79 -12.91 -7.31
N ASP A 295 23.21 -12.81 -8.51
CA ASP A 295 23.72 -11.95 -9.60
C ASP A 295 23.31 -10.50 -9.41
N GLU A 296 24.29 -9.60 -9.30
CA GLU A 296 24.09 -8.16 -9.12
C GLU A 296 23.32 -7.52 -10.27
N LYS A 297 23.53 -7.97 -11.51
CA LYS A 297 22.81 -7.44 -12.67
C LYS A 297 21.32 -7.75 -12.58
N VAL A 298 20.97 -8.97 -12.17
CA VAL A 298 19.56 -9.37 -11.96
C VAL A 298 18.93 -8.55 -10.85
N ARG A 299 19.64 -8.34 -9.73
CA ARG A 299 19.17 -7.47 -8.65
C ARG A 299 18.88 -6.06 -9.15
N GLN A 300 19.79 -5.48 -9.92
CA GLN A 300 19.63 -4.13 -10.44
C GLN A 300 18.46 -4.00 -11.43
N GLU A 301 18.31 -4.95 -12.36
CA GLU A 301 17.19 -4.96 -13.31
C GLU A 301 15.84 -5.14 -12.59
N ALA A 302 15.80 -5.96 -11.54
CA ALA A 302 14.63 -6.17 -10.72
C ALA A 302 14.25 -4.93 -9.88
N ASP A 303 15.23 -4.26 -9.29
CA ASP A 303 15.03 -2.99 -8.56
C ASP A 303 14.53 -1.88 -9.49
N ASP A 304 15.11 -1.74 -10.68
CA ASP A 304 14.66 -0.78 -11.70
C ASP A 304 13.18 -1.01 -12.06
N PHE A 305 12.77 -2.27 -12.26
CA PHE A 305 11.38 -2.62 -12.55
C PHE A 305 10.45 -2.26 -11.38
N ALA A 306 10.80 -2.67 -10.17
CA ALA A 306 10.00 -2.39 -8.97
C ALA A 306 9.88 -0.89 -8.70
N ALA A 307 10.97 -0.13 -8.88
CA ALA A 307 10.99 1.31 -8.73
C ALA A 307 10.09 2.03 -9.74
N LEU A 308 10.06 1.56 -11.01
CA LEU A 308 9.18 2.12 -12.05
C LEU A 308 7.71 1.79 -11.79
N MET A 309 7.41 0.54 -11.40
CA MET A 309 6.03 0.07 -11.25
C MET A 309 5.34 0.56 -9.99
N THR A 310 6.07 0.85 -8.91
CA THR A 310 5.48 1.26 -7.62
C THR A 310 4.47 2.42 -7.74
N PRO A 311 4.79 3.58 -8.36
CA PRO A 311 3.81 4.66 -8.51
C PRO A 311 2.66 4.29 -9.45
N ILE A 312 2.90 3.48 -10.47
CA ILE A 312 1.87 3.01 -11.42
C ILE A 312 0.87 2.11 -10.69
N ILE A 313 1.36 1.12 -9.93
CA ILE A 313 0.51 0.19 -9.18
C ILE A 313 -0.32 0.96 -8.16
N LYS A 314 0.32 1.84 -7.37
CA LYS A 314 -0.42 2.64 -6.37
C LYS A 314 -1.54 3.45 -7.03
N ALA A 315 -1.26 4.19 -8.08
CA ALA A 315 -2.26 5.05 -8.71
C ALA A 315 -3.34 4.23 -9.46
N TYR A 316 -2.93 3.34 -10.36
CA TYR A 316 -3.84 2.61 -11.22
C TYR A 316 -4.74 1.65 -10.42
N CYS A 317 -4.16 0.85 -9.51
CA CYS A 317 -4.94 -0.12 -8.75
C CYS A 317 -5.91 0.55 -7.77
N THR A 318 -5.60 1.74 -7.25
CA THR A 318 -6.50 2.45 -6.36
C THR A 318 -7.62 3.18 -7.11
N ASP A 319 -7.34 3.80 -8.26
CA ASP A 319 -8.37 4.39 -9.11
C ASP A 319 -9.34 3.32 -9.61
N ARG A 320 -8.81 2.20 -10.13
CA ARG A 320 -9.62 1.07 -10.57
C ARG A 320 -10.34 0.38 -9.42
N GLY A 321 -9.70 0.26 -8.26
CA GLY A 321 -10.32 -0.30 -7.06
C GLY A 321 -11.60 0.42 -6.69
N PHE A 322 -11.58 1.74 -6.67
CA PHE A 322 -12.78 2.53 -6.40
C PHE A 322 -13.86 2.35 -7.48
N LEU A 323 -13.50 2.39 -8.76
CA LEU A 323 -14.43 2.18 -9.87
C LEU A 323 -15.04 0.77 -9.84
N ASN A 324 -14.23 -0.25 -9.57
CA ASN A 324 -14.67 -1.64 -9.48
C ASN A 324 -15.66 -1.85 -8.31
N CYS A 325 -15.41 -1.25 -7.15
CA CYS A 325 -16.35 -1.27 -6.03
C CYS A 325 -17.67 -0.60 -6.40
N SER A 326 -17.62 0.54 -7.11
CA SER A 326 -18.81 1.25 -7.60
C SER A 326 -19.60 0.44 -8.64
N GLU A 327 -18.93 -0.20 -9.62
CA GLU A 327 -19.58 -1.07 -10.59
C GLU A 327 -20.20 -2.31 -9.92
N SER A 328 -19.51 -2.91 -8.96
CA SER A 328 -20.02 -4.04 -8.19
C SER A 328 -21.27 -3.67 -7.38
N LEU A 329 -21.27 -2.49 -6.75
CA LEU A 329 -22.44 -1.96 -6.06
C LEU A 329 -23.61 -1.74 -7.03
N GLN A 330 -23.35 -1.24 -8.24
CA GLN A 330 -24.35 -1.03 -9.29
C GLN A 330 -25.05 -2.33 -9.70
N VAL A 331 -24.35 -3.47 -9.71
CA VAL A 331 -24.96 -4.79 -10.00
C VAL A 331 -26.09 -5.13 -9.03
N LEU A 332 -25.98 -4.71 -7.75
CA LEU A 332 -27.01 -4.95 -6.74
C LEU A 332 -28.21 -3.99 -6.87
N GLY A 333 -28.13 -2.94 -7.69
CA GLY A 333 -29.15 -1.92 -7.79
C GLY A 333 -29.44 -1.25 -6.45
N GLY A 334 -30.72 -1.03 -6.10
CA GLY A 334 -31.10 -0.39 -4.82
C GLY A 334 -30.60 -1.12 -3.59
N SER A 335 -30.45 -2.45 -3.63
CA SER A 335 -29.89 -3.24 -2.53
C SER A 335 -28.43 -2.90 -2.23
N GLY A 336 -27.64 -2.53 -3.26
CA GLY A 336 -26.24 -2.13 -3.06
C GLY A 336 -26.07 -0.81 -2.31
N PHE A 337 -27.11 0.01 -2.25
CA PHE A 337 -27.08 1.31 -1.56
C PHE A 337 -27.48 1.22 -0.10
N THR A 338 -27.92 0.05 0.36
CA THR A 338 -28.38 -0.18 1.74
C THR A 338 -27.27 -0.85 2.56
N LYS A 339 -27.33 -0.68 3.90
CA LYS A 339 -26.32 -1.23 4.82
C LYS A 339 -26.45 -2.73 5.08
N GLU A 340 -27.50 -3.36 4.57
CA GLU A 340 -27.68 -4.82 4.63
C GLU A 340 -26.66 -5.56 3.77
N TYR A 341 -26.10 -4.88 2.76
CA TYR A 341 -25.05 -5.40 1.90
C TYR A 341 -23.74 -4.64 2.14
N PRO A 342 -22.59 -5.32 2.16
CA PRO A 342 -21.31 -4.70 2.56
C PRO A 342 -20.68 -3.79 1.48
N LEU A 343 -21.22 -3.76 0.25
CA LEU A 343 -20.60 -3.07 -0.87
C LEU A 343 -20.53 -1.55 -0.69
N GLU A 344 -21.50 -0.96 0.00
CA GLU A 344 -21.47 0.46 0.34
C GLU A 344 -20.28 0.80 1.23
N GLN A 345 -19.93 -0.10 2.18
CA GLN A 345 -18.76 0.06 3.03
C GLN A 345 -17.47 -0.13 2.23
N TYR A 346 -17.39 -1.15 1.37
CA TYR A 346 -16.21 -1.38 0.54
C TYR A 346 -15.87 -0.17 -0.32
N MET A 347 -16.89 0.45 -0.92
CA MET A 347 -16.71 1.68 -1.72
C MET A 347 -16.22 2.85 -0.86
N ARG A 348 -16.74 3.03 0.36
CA ARG A 348 -16.28 4.08 1.27
C ARG A 348 -14.87 3.83 1.77
N ASP A 349 -14.56 2.59 2.12
CA ASP A 349 -13.24 2.21 2.65
C ASP A 349 -12.13 2.36 1.60
N VAL A 350 -12.36 1.88 0.36
CA VAL A 350 -11.35 1.97 -0.69
C VAL A 350 -11.05 3.40 -1.14
N ARG A 351 -11.97 4.35 -0.92
CA ARG A 351 -11.82 5.73 -1.40
C ARG A 351 -10.57 6.43 -0.86
N ILE A 352 -10.12 6.10 0.34
CA ILE A 352 -8.93 6.70 0.94
C ILE A 352 -7.64 6.33 0.19
N THR A 353 -7.61 5.17 -0.48
CA THR A 353 -6.40 4.66 -1.14
C THR A 353 -5.87 5.57 -2.24
N MET A 354 -6.74 6.37 -2.85
CA MET A 354 -6.37 7.38 -3.87
C MET A 354 -5.73 8.63 -3.26
N ILE A 355 -5.83 8.81 -1.93
CA ILE A 355 -5.44 10.04 -1.22
C ILE A 355 -4.15 9.83 -0.44
N TYR A 356 -4.10 8.84 0.46
CA TYR A 356 -2.97 8.66 1.36
C TYR A 356 -1.76 7.99 0.68
N GLU A 357 -0.61 7.99 1.36
CA GLU A 357 0.70 7.50 0.85
C GLU A 357 1.15 8.23 -0.43
N GLY A 358 0.80 9.51 -0.51
CA GLY A 358 0.90 10.35 -1.71
C GLY A 358 -0.30 10.16 -2.62
N THR A 359 -0.99 11.25 -2.93
CA THR A 359 -2.15 11.22 -3.84
C THR A 359 -1.77 10.63 -5.21
N ASN A 360 -2.76 10.18 -5.98
CA ASN A 360 -2.48 9.63 -7.32
C ASN A 360 -1.84 10.66 -8.26
N GLY A 361 -2.15 11.96 -8.09
CA GLY A 361 -1.40 13.04 -8.77
C GLY A 361 0.08 13.09 -8.37
N ILE A 362 0.42 12.82 -7.09
CA ILE A 362 1.82 12.73 -6.64
C ILE A 362 2.50 11.49 -7.21
N GLN A 363 1.80 10.37 -7.38
CA GLN A 363 2.37 9.20 -8.08
C GLN A 363 2.69 9.52 -9.55
N ALA A 364 1.81 10.28 -10.23
CA ALA A 364 2.08 10.74 -11.60
C ALA A 364 3.31 11.66 -11.65
N LEU A 365 3.44 12.60 -10.71
CA LEU A 365 4.63 13.45 -10.60
C LEU A 365 5.91 12.65 -10.28
N ASP A 366 5.81 11.64 -9.41
CA ASP A 366 6.94 10.76 -9.11
C ASP A 366 7.37 9.96 -10.35
N LEU A 367 6.42 9.43 -11.11
CA LEU A 367 6.70 8.72 -12.35
C LEU A 367 7.40 9.63 -13.37
N VAL A 368 6.75 10.73 -13.73
CA VAL A 368 7.22 11.62 -14.83
C VAL A 368 8.45 12.42 -14.42
N GLY A 369 8.41 13.08 -13.27
CA GLY A 369 9.47 13.99 -12.83
C GLY A 369 10.72 13.29 -12.28
N ARG A 370 10.62 12.02 -11.90
CA ARG A 370 11.72 11.30 -11.26
C ARG A 370 12.03 9.94 -11.90
N LYS A 371 11.05 9.02 -11.96
CA LYS A 371 11.32 7.63 -12.36
C LYS A 371 11.72 7.49 -13.83
N LEU A 372 11.09 8.23 -14.72
CA LEU A 372 11.42 8.18 -16.15
C LEU A 372 12.81 8.75 -16.46
N THR A 373 13.31 9.66 -15.63
CA THR A 373 14.63 10.30 -15.82
C THR A 373 15.76 9.66 -15.00
N MET A 374 15.42 8.83 -13.99
CA MET A 374 16.40 8.18 -13.12
C MET A 374 17.42 7.37 -13.93
N HIS A 375 18.69 7.51 -13.52
CA HIS A 375 19.81 6.79 -14.14
C HIS A 375 19.83 6.93 -15.68
N GLN A 376 19.56 8.15 -16.18
CA GLN A 376 19.51 8.45 -17.62
C GLN A 376 18.42 7.64 -18.37
N GLY A 377 17.29 7.37 -17.71
CA GLY A 377 16.17 6.66 -18.30
C GLY A 377 16.29 5.12 -18.26
N ARG A 378 17.28 4.57 -17.53
CA ARG A 378 17.53 3.12 -17.46
C ARG A 378 16.30 2.31 -17.05
N LEU A 379 15.50 2.81 -16.11
CA LEU A 379 14.31 2.10 -15.63
C LEU A 379 13.33 1.79 -16.77
N LEU A 380 13.00 2.82 -17.54
CA LEU A 380 12.10 2.67 -18.68
C LEU A 380 12.74 1.80 -19.78
N GLN A 381 14.04 1.99 -20.07
CA GLN A 381 14.75 1.19 -21.07
C GLN A 381 14.76 -0.30 -20.71
N ASN A 382 14.93 -0.66 -19.44
CA ASN A 382 14.91 -2.05 -19.00
C ASN A 382 13.49 -2.63 -19.12
N PHE A 383 12.46 -1.89 -18.75
CA PHE A 383 11.06 -2.28 -18.96
C PHE A 383 10.75 -2.50 -20.46
N GLN A 384 11.16 -1.55 -21.33
CA GLN A 384 10.95 -1.67 -22.77
C GLN A 384 11.65 -2.92 -23.35
N LYS A 385 12.88 -3.20 -22.94
CA LYS A 385 13.60 -4.44 -23.35
C LYS A 385 12.86 -5.70 -22.92
N GLU A 386 12.32 -5.74 -21.71
CA GLU A 386 11.57 -6.89 -21.21
C GLU A 386 10.30 -7.14 -22.06
N VAL A 387 9.54 -6.08 -22.37
CA VAL A 387 8.36 -6.17 -23.23
C VAL A 387 8.74 -6.55 -24.66
N GLN A 388 9.78 -5.95 -25.24
CA GLN A 388 10.26 -6.28 -26.58
C GLN A 388 10.74 -7.75 -26.69
N LYS A 389 11.41 -8.26 -25.65
CA LYS A 389 11.80 -9.67 -25.57
C LYS A 389 10.58 -10.56 -25.61
N PHE A 390 9.57 -10.27 -24.79
CA PHE A 390 8.32 -11.02 -24.79
C PHE A 390 7.62 -11.01 -26.16
N LEU A 391 7.53 -9.84 -26.81
CA LEU A 391 6.95 -9.73 -28.15
C LEU A 391 7.71 -10.59 -29.18
N SER A 392 9.04 -10.58 -29.14
CA SER A 392 9.86 -11.36 -30.07
C SER A 392 9.74 -12.87 -29.86
N GLU A 393 9.71 -13.32 -28.60
CA GLU A 393 9.60 -14.75 -28.24
C GLU A 393 8.21 -15.32 -28.53
N ASN A 394 7.17 -14.49 -28.59
CA ASN A 394 5.79 -14.92 -28.78
C ASN A 394 5.18 -14.50 -30.12
N LYS A 395 5.99 -14.03 -31.05
CA LYS A 395 5.54 -13.54 -32.35
C LYS A 395 4.68 -14.55 -33.14
N ASP A 396 5.06 -15.82 -33.06
CA ASP A 396 4.42 -16.92 -33.78
C ASP A 396 3.54 -17.80 -32.87
N ASN A 397 3.23 -17.35 -31.66
CA ASN A 397 2.38 -18.07 -30.71
C ASN A 397 0.91 -17.80 -31.04
N GLU A 398 0.22 -18.79 -31.61
CA GLU A 398 -1.17 -18.70 -32.04
C GLU A 398 -2.14 -18.38 -30.89
N GLU A 399 -1.89 -18.89 -29.66
CA GLU A 399 -2.77 -18.72 -28.49
C GLU A 399 -2.89 -17.24 -28.06
N ILE A 400 -1.82 -16.46 -28.20
CA ILE A 400 -1.79 -15.06 -27.79
C ILE A 400 -1.60 -14.06 -28.93
N SER A 401 -1.66 -14.54 -30.18
CA SER A 401 -1.45 -13.72 -31.39
C SER A 401 -2.33 -12.46 -31.43
N SER A 402 -3.57 -12.54 -30.95
CA SER A 402 -4.49 -11.41 -30.88
C SER A 402 -4.05 -10.29 -29.93
N PHE A 403 -3.13 -10.56 -28.99
CA PHE A 403 -2.62 -9.59 -28.01
C PHE A 403 -1.28 -8.96 -28.40
N ILE A 404 -0.52 -9.59 -29.32
CA ILE A 404 0.82 -9.14 -29.71
C ILE A 404 0.80 -7.73 -30.30
N LYS A 405 -0.05 -7.52 -31.33
CA LYS A 405 -0.12 -6.20 -31.97
C LYS A 405 -0.66 -5.08 -31.07
N PRO A 406 -1.72 -5.29 -30.25
CA PRO A 406 -2.12 -4.32 -29.24
C PRO A 406 -1.02 -3.98 -28.23
N LEU A 407 -0.25 -4.95 -27.76
CA LEU A 407 0.85 -4.72 -26.82
C LEU A 407 1.99 -3.90 -27.48
N GLU A 408 2.36 -4.22 -28.71
CA GLU A 408 3.35 -3.45 -29.49
C GLU A 408 2.91 -2.00 -29.65
N ASN A 409 1.64 -1.77 -30.02
CA ASN A 409 1.07 -0.44 -30.17
C ASN A 409 1.12 0.34 -28.85
N ALA A 410 0.72 -0.27 -27.73
CA ALA A 410 0.77 0.34 -26.40
C ALA A 410 2.21 0.71 -26.00
N LEU A 411 3.19 -0.15 -26.28
CA LEU A 411 4.60 0.14 -26.01
C LEU A 411 5.09 1.35 -26.84
N ASN A 412 4.70 1.44 -28.09
CA ASN A 412 5.04 2.57 -28.96
C ASN A 412 4.42 3.88 -28.46
N GLU A 413 3.15 3.85 -28.01
CA GLU A 413 2.46 5.00 -27.43
C GLU A 413 3.12 5.48 -26.12
N VAL A 414 3.50 4.58 -25.24
CA VAL A 414 4.24 4.90 -24.01
C VAL A 414 5.57 5.56 -24.35
N THR A 415 6.30 5.01 -25.35
CA THR A 415 7.57 5.56 -25.78
C THR A 415 7.42 6.96 -26.36
N ALA A 416 6.45 7.17 -27.27
CA ALA A 416 6.20 8.47 -27.88
C ALA A 416 5.75 9.52 -26.85
N SER A 417 4.86 9.15 -25.92
CA SER A 417 4.39 10.03 -24.85
C SER A 417 5.54 10.42 -23.91
N THR A 418 6.42 9.48 -23.57
CA THR A 418 7.60 9.76 -22.74
C THR A 418 8.55 10.72 -23.44
N MET A 419 8.84 10.50 -24.72
CA MET A 419 9.70 11.41 -25.50
C MET A 419 9.11 12.82 -25.56
N TRP A 420 7.81 12.94 -25.75
CA TRP A 420 7.13 14.23 -25.75
C TRP A 420 7.26 14.95 -24.41
N LEU A 421 7.02 14.22 -23.29
CA LEU A 421 7.17 14.77 -21.94
C LEU A 421 8.60 15.20 -21.60
N MET A 422 9.60 14.53 -22.15
CA MET A 422 11.01 14.91 -21.94
C MET A 422 11.46 16.12 -22.76
N GLN A 423 10.71 16.48 -23.81
CA GLN A 423 11.04 17.61 -24.69
C GLN A 423 10.29 18.90 -24.31
N ASN A 424 9.22 18.81 -23.53
CA ASN A 424 8.34 19.90 -23.10
C ASN A 424 8.28 20.02 -21.60
#